data_4c34c4177f038ba9aa650df445a0ff64
#
_entry.id   4c34c4177f038ba9aa650df445a0ff64
#
_cell.length_a   1.000
_cell.length_b   1.000
_cell.length_c   1.000
_cell.angle_alpha   90.00
_cell.angle_beta   90.00
_cell.angle_gamma   90.00
#
_symmetry.space_group_name_H-M   'P 1'
#
loop_
_entity.id
_entity.type
_entity.pdbx_description
1 polymer ?
#
loop_
_entity_poly.entity_id
_entity_poly.type
_entity_poly.pdbx_seq_one_letter_code
_entity_poly.pdbx_strand_id
1 'polypeptide(L)'
;IRPAVTISPEVINGFIAAWKNIFGVSESFSTTDSTQLFRLSREKENVRSVENVVARYKQHYKDNAAYSFSAPLDEMVTLLEGWLAERDPLKYFRRVIDEQQQARTLFDTCKEVVQFVQDQMGNYKDVLRFVRDNRDNFSFVPIELHEAVTQLIGIENAAWPIGIRTYMKLRNTLAGAIDVKRTELRKQIAEEYAKTYAQLEQGCKENEVSTSVLSDQEVIVKLKTQPDSIPVLQTNLDTNAFFAEQTAKILAAKPKPKPTVGDDKNKKEEIPAKKYPTQVALSTRTTLPIGSEADVDKYLAQLKKQLMAHIDKGETVMIIK
;
A
#
# COMPACT_ATOMS: atom_id res chain seq x y z
N ILE A 1 44.27 -41.49 -28.87
CA ILE A 1 44.20 -40.16 -29.55
C ILE A 1 42.90 -40.18 -30.37
N ARG A 2 41.86 -39.42 -29.91
CA ARG A 2 40.67 -39.23 -30.76
C ARG A 2 41.06 -38.33 -31.92
N PRO A 3 40.70 -38.68 -33.17
CA PRO A 3 40.94 -37.77 -34.27
C PRO A 3 40.23 -36.44 -34.01
N ALA A 4 40.93 -35.33 -34.28
CA ALA A 4 40.33 -34.00 -34.18
C ALA A 4 39.15 -33.96 -35.17
N VAL A 5 37.94 -33.72 -34.65
CA VAL A 5 36.74 -33.57 -35.48
C VAL A 5 36.93 -32.26 -36.26
N THR A 6 37.22 -32.39 -37.58
CA THR A 6 37.31 -31.21 -38.45
C THR A 6 35.91 -30.62 -38.64
N ILE A 7 35.70 -29.43 -38.11
CA ILE A 7 34.42 -28.72 -38.30
C ILE A 7 34.42 -28.08 -39.66
N SER A 8 33.34 -28.24 -40.42
CA SER A 8 33.24 -27.70 -41.78
C SER A 8 33.23 -26.17 -41.81
N PRO A 9 33.79 -25.56 -42.86
CA PRO A 9 33.76 -24.09 -43.03
C PRO A 9 32.34 -23.49 -42.99
N GLU A 10 31.34 -24.23 -43.46
CA GLU A 10 29.95 -23.78 -43.46
C GLU A 10 29.45 -23.60 -42.02
N VAL A 11 29.75 -24.51 -41.09
CA VAL A 11 29.37 -24.43 -39.70
C VAL A 11 30.09 -23.27 -38.99
N ILE A 12 31.39 -23.10 -39.29
CA ILE A 12 32.20 -22.01 -38.74
C ILE A 12 31.63 -20.65 -39.17
N ASN A 13 31.38 -20.47 -40.49
CA ASN A 13 30.82 -19.25 -41.05
C ASN A 13 29.40 -18.99 -40.54
N GLY A 14 28.56 -20.04 -40.43
CA GLY A 14 27.23 -19.98 -39.86
C GLY A 14 27.25 -19.52 -38.38
N PHE A 15 28.18 -20.04 -37.58
CA PHE A 15 28.37 -19.60 -36.20
C PHE A 15 28.80 -18.14 -36.10
N ILE A 16 29.79 -17.70 -36.91
CA ILE A 16 30.23 -16.29 -36.91
C ILE A 16 29.08 -15.37 -37.32
N ALA A 17 28.29 -15.75 -38.32
CA ALA A 17 27.11 -15.00 -38.73
C ALA A 17 26.03 -14.93 -37.64
N ALA A 18 25.71 -16.05 -36.98
CA ALA A 18 24.79 -16.12 -35.89
C ALA A 18 25.24 -15.27 -34.69
N TRP A 19 26.50 -15.36 -34.30
CA TRP A 19 27.12 -14.56 -33.27
C TRP A 19 26.96 -13.06 -33.52
N LYS A 20 27.31 -12.64 -34.74
CA LYS A 20 27.16 -11.27 -35.18
C LYS A 20 25.71 -10.81 -35.20
N ASN A 21 24.76 -11.68 -35.55
CA ASN A 21 23.33 -11.40 -35.51
C ASN A 21 22.85 -11.17 -34.10
N ILE A 22 23.28 -11.99 -33.10
CA ILE A 22 22.87 -11.92 -31.72
C ILE A 22 23.48 -10.70 -31.02
N PHE A 23 24.80 -10.55 -31.07
CA PHE A 23 25.54 -9.59 -30.24
C PHE A 23 25.97 -8.30 -31.00
N GLY A 24 25.89 -8.27 -32.31
CA GLY A 24 26.21 -7.11 -33.13
C GLY A 24 27.52 -7.27 -33.93
N VAL A 25 27.71 -6.39 -34.90
CA VAL A 25 28.83 -6.44 -35.87
C VAL A 25 30.19 -6.26 -35.22
N SER A 26 30.26 -5.44 -34.15
CA SER A 26 31.51 -5.19 -33.44
C SER A 26 32.03 -6.42 -32.66
N GLU A 27 31.24 -7.46 -32.57
CA GLU A 27 31.52 -8.71 -31.85
C GLU A 27 32.09 -9.80 -32.78
N SER A 28 32.48 -9.46 -34.00
CA SER A 28 33.04 -10.44 -34.94
C SER A 28 34.42 -10.96 -34.52
N PHE A 29 34.63 -12.23 -34.72
CA PHE A 29 35.92 -12.86 -34.48
C PHE A 29 36.88 -12.62 -35.65
N SER A 30 38.17 -12.42 -35.35
CA SER A 30 39.23 -12.28 -36.34
C SER A 30 39.83 -13.61 -36.80
N THR A 31 39.33 -14.73 -36.25
CA THR A 31 39.81 -16.07 -36.56
C THR A 31 38.71 -16.97 -37.09
N THR A 32 39.10 -17.94 -37.93
CA THR A 32 38.26 -19.06 -38.38
C THR A 32 38.70 -20.40 -37.77
N ASP A 33 39.71 -20.41 -36.88
CA ASP A 33 40.11 -21.59 -36.15
C ASP A 33 39.04 -21.99 -35.15
N SER A 34 38.51 -23.19 -35.32
CA SER A 34 37.36 -23.67 -34.50
C SER A 34 37.67 -23.77 -33.01
N THR A 35 38.88 -24.11 -32.61
CA THR A 35 39.31 -24.24 -31.24
C THR A 35 39.41 -22.85 -30.58
N GLN A 36 39.97 -21.88 -31.29
CA GLN A 36 40.03 -20.50 -30.82
C GLN A 36 38.65 -19.87 -30.74
N LEU A 37 37.78 -20.07 -31.74
CA LEU A 37 36.39 -19.58 -31.74
C LEU A 37 35.61 -20.14 -30.55
N PHE A 38 35.70 -21.45 -30.32
CA PHE A 38 35.05 -22.10 -29.22
C PHE A 38 35.50 -21.51 -27.85
N ARG A 39 36.82 -21.28 -27.71
CA ARG A 39 37.38 -20.66 -26.51
C ARG A 39 36.98 -19.20 -26.36
N LEU A 40 37.19 -18.36 -27.35
CA LEU A 40 36.93 -16.92 -27.31
C LEU A 40 35.46 -16.58 -27.12
N SER A 41 34.55 -17.40 -27.67
CA SER A 41 33.11 -17.19 -27.49
C SER A 41 32.59 -17.54 -26.08
N ARG A 42 33.34 -18.34 -25.32
CA ARG A 42 32.90 -18.88 -24.04
C ARG A 42 33.60 -18.27 -22.82
N GLU A 43 34.94 -18.21 -22.89
CA GLU A 43 35.79 -17.95 -21.72
C GLU A 43 35.78 -16.46 -21.32
N LYS A 44 35.82 -16.27 -20.01
CA LYS A 44 35.71 -14.98 -19.33
C LYS A 44 36.78 -13.96 -19.69
N GLU A 45 37.94 -14.41 -20.18
CA GLU A 45 39.02 -13.53 -20.65
C GLU A 45 38.63 -12.64 -21.85
N ASN A 46 37.66 -13.07 -22.65
CA ASN A 46 37.06 -12.23 -23.65
C ASN A 46 35.86 -11.49 -23.09
N VAL A 47 35.92 -10.16 -23.06
CA VAL A 47 34.84 -9.28 -22.53
C VAL A 47 33.46 -9.58 -23.13
N ARG A 48 33.42 -10.12 -24.34
CA ARG A 48 32.22 -10.42 -25.13
C ARG A 48 31.82 -11.89 -25.12
N SER A 49 32.47 -12.69 -24.30
CA SER A 49 32.17 -14.13 -24.16
C SER A 49 30.82 -14.36 -23.48
N VAL A 50 30.24 -15.55 -23.69
CA VAL A 50 28.99 -15.97 -23.05
C VAL A 50 29.11 -15.90 -21.53
N GLU A 51 30.25 -16.31 -20.94
CA GLU A 51 30.45 -16.24 -19.48
C GLU A 51 30.35 -14.82 -18.94
N ASN A 52 30.88 -13.82 -19.63
CA ASN A 52 30.74 -12.42 -19.22
C ASN A 52 29.31 -11.89 -19.37
N VAL A 53 28.60 -12.27 -20.43
CA VAL A 53 27.21 -11.91 -20.65
C VAL A 53 26.32 -12.53 -19.56
N VAL A 54 26.53 -13.82 -19.26
CA VAL A 54 25.84 -14.53 -18.17
C VAL A 54 26.10 -13.84 -16.84
N ALA A 55 27.35 -13.56 -16.49
CA ALA A 55 27.71 -12.91 -15.23
C ALA A 55 27.00 -11.55 -15.08
N ARG A 56 26.98 -10.74 -16.14
CA ARG A 56 26.32 -9.44 -16.15
C ARG A 56 24.80 -9.56 -15.96
N TYR A 57 24.13 -10.42 -16.73
CA TYR A 57 22.67 -10.56 -16.62
C TYR A 57 22.23 -11.26 -15.33
N LYS A 58 23.02 -12.20 -14.80
CA LYS A 58 22.80 -12.75 -13.44
C LYS A 58 22.82 -11.66 -12.38
N GLN A 59 23.76 -10.73 -12.45
CA GLN A 59 23.81 -9.63 -11.50
C GLN A 59 22.58 -8.73 -11.63
N HIS A 60 22.22 -8.32 -12.85
CA HIS A 60 21.01 -7.52 -13.07
C HIS A 60 19.74 -8.23 -12.63
N TYR A 61 19.63 -9.54 -12.88
CA TYR A 61 18.50 -10.33 -12.40
C TYR A 61 18.46 -10.38 -10.87
N LYS A 62 19.57 -10.69 -10.24
CA LYS A 62 19.67 -10.74 -8.75
C LYS A 62 19.23 -9.42 -8.10
N ASP A 63 19.64 -8.30 -8.67
CA ASP A 63 19.34 -6.97 -8.15
C ASP A 63 17.86 -6.60 -8.34
N ASN A 64 17.15 -7.27 -9.26
CA ASN A 64 15.77 -6.98 -9.64
C ASN A 64 14.82 -8.18 -9.54
N ALA A 65 15.23 -9.30 -8.94
CA ALA A 65 14.46 -10.56 -8.88
C ALA A 65 13.09 -10.44 -8.22
N ALA A 66 12.89 -9.40 -7.40
CA ALA A 66 11.60 -9.11 -6.77
C ALA A 66 10.54 -8.56 -7.76
N TYR A 67 10.94 -8.22 -8.98
CA TYR A 67 10.06 -7.58 -9.98
C TYR A 67 9.84 -8.51 -11.17
N SER A 68 8.58 -8.70 -11.57
CA SER A 68 8.18 -9.58 -12.68
C SER A 68 8.81 -9.20 -14.02
N PHE A 69 9.13 -7.92 -14.22
CA PHE A 69 9.77 -7.44 -15.44
C PHE A 69 11.20 -7.95 -15.64
N SER A 70 11.83 -8.52 -14.61
CA SER A 70 13.19 -9.07 -14.71
C SER A 70 13.26 -10.47 -15.33
N ALA A 71 12.12 -11.13 -15.57
CA ALA A 71 12.06 -12.49 -16.13
C ALA A 71 12.90 -12.68 -17.42
N PRO A 72 12.92 -11.76 -18.40
CA PRO A 72 13.75 -11.92 -19.60
C PRO A 72 15.25 -12.05 -19.30
N LEU A 73 15.74 -11.46 -18.21
CA LEU A 73 17.15 -11.59 -17.78
C LEU A 73 17.46 -13.03 -17.36
N ASP A 74 16.54 -13.67 -16.61
CA ASP A 74 16.67 -15.06 -16.19
C ASP A 74 16.55 -16.04 -17.35
N GLU A 75 15.64 -15.78 -18.28
CA GLU A 75 15.48 -16.56 -19.50
C GLU A 75 16.76 -16.52 -20.35
N MET A 76 17.37 -15.34 -20.53
CA MET A 76 18.63 -15.19 -21.26
C MET A 76 19.77 -15.91 -20.56
N VAL A 77 19.85 -15.81 -19.23
CA VAL A 77 20.87 -16.53 -18.45
C VAL A 77 20.71 -18.03 -18.65
N THR A 78 19.50 -18.56 -18.55
CA THR A 78 19.20 -19.99 -18.74
C THR A 78 19.60 -20.48 -20.14
N LEU A 79 19.26 -19.71 -21.17
CA LEU A 79 19.65 -20.03 -22.56
C LEU A 79 21.17 -20.12 -22.72
N LEU A 80 21.89 -19.09 -22.23
CA LEU A 80 23.34 -18.99 -22.36
C LEU A 80 24.07 -20.02 -21.49
N GLU A 81 23.58 -20.36 -20.31
CA GLU A 81 24.12 -21.45 -19.49
C GLU A 81 23.93 -22.80 -20.18
N GLY A 82 22.82 -22.98 -20.90
CA GLY A 82 22.64 -24.14 -21.77
C GLY A 82 23.71 -24.24 -22.84
N TRP A 83 24.17 -23.11 -23.45
CA TRP A 83 25.29 -23.10 -24.36
C TRP A 83 26.61 -23.43 -23.67
N LEU A 84 26.85 -22.89 -22.49
CA LEU A 84 28.08 -23.17 -21.73
C LEU A 84 28.15 -24.62 -21.24
N ALA A 85 27.03 -25.31 -21.07
CA ALA A 85 27.00 -26.72 -20.70
C ALA A 85 27.49 -27.64 -21.86
N GLU A 86 27.39 -27.20 -23.12
CA GLU A 86 27.87 -27.98 -24.27
C GLU A 86 29.40 -27.92 -24.33
N ARG A 87 30.05 -29.07 -24.29
CA ARG A 87 31.51 -29.21 -24.29
C ARG A 87 32.09 -29.62 -25.65
N ASP A 88 31.25 -30.10 -26.56
CA ASP A 88 31.64 -30.45 -27.93
C ASP A 88 31.54 -29.20 -28.81
N PRO A 89 32.64 -28.74 -29.44
CA PRO A 89 32.64 -27.52 -30.25
C PRO A 89 31.63 -27.55 -31.40
N LEU A 90 31.45 -28.69 -32.07
CA LEU A 90 30.53 -28.81 -33.21
C LEU A 90 29.08 -28.67 -32.73
N LYS A 91 28.72 -29.33 -31.61
CA LYS A 91 27.38 -29.23 -31.02
C LYS A 91 27.10 -27.81 -30.51
N TYR A 92 28.09 -27.20 -29.89
CA TYR A 92 28.01 -25.82 -29.44
C TYR A 92 27.72 -24.84 -30.57
N PHE A 93 28.50 -24.93 -31.67
CA PHE A 93 28.29 -24.04 -32.80
C PHE A 93 26.92 -24.24 -33.47
N ARG A 94 26.50 -25.50 -33.65
CA ARG A 94 25.15 -25.79 -34.17
C ARG A 94 24.06 -25.25 -33.29
N ARG A 95 24.18 -25.43 -31.99
CA ARG A 95 23.19 -24.91 -31.03
C ARG A 95 23.06 -23.39 -31.08
N VAL A 96 24.18 -22.66 -31.16
CA VAL A 96 24.15 -21.19 -31.33
C VAL A 96 23.51 -20.78 -32.65
N ILE A 97 23.76 -21.51 -33.73
CA ILE A 97 23.12 -21.27 -35.03
C ILE A 97 21.61 -21.52 -34.94
N ASP A 98 21.21 -22.64 -34.35
CA ASP A 98 19.79 -23.05 -34.29
C ASP A 98 18.97 -22.12 -33.40
N GLU A 99 19.54 -21.68 -32.29
CA GLU A 99 18.87 -20.83 -31.28
C GLU A 99 19.09 -19.31 -31.50
N GLN A 100 19.75 -18.90 -32.59
CA GLN A 100 20.17 -17.51 -32.82
C GLN A 100 19.01 -16.50 -32.77
N GLN A 101 17.84 -16.87 -33.29
CA GLN A 101 16.70 -15.96 -33.36
C GLN A 101 16.12 -15.71 -31.96
N GLN A 102 16.00 -16.77 -31.17
CA GLN A 102 15.57 -16.67 -29.77
C GLN A 102 16.57 -15.85 -28.96
N ALA A 103 17.87 -16.16 -29.08
CA ALA A 103 18.93 -15.45 -28.41
C ALA A 103 18.97 -13.96 -28.75
N ARG A 104 18.77 -13.62 -30.04
CA ARG A 104 18.70 -12.23 -30.49
C ARG A 104 17.55 -11.48 -29.85
N THR A 105 16.34 -12.04 -29.88
CA THR A 105 15.16 -11.43 -29.31
C THR A 105 15.34 -11.21 -27.79
N LEU A 106 15.80 -12.22 -27.06
CA LEU A 106 16.08 -12.11 -25.64
C LEU A 106 17.18 -11.08 -25.33
N PHE A 107 18.25 -11.05 -26.14
CA PHE A 107 19.34 -10.10 -25.93
C PHE A 107 18.89 -8.65 -26.10
N ASP A 108 18.07 -8.36 -27.10
CA ASP A 108 17.53 -7.03 -27.33
C ASP A 108 16.54 -6.66 -26.19
N THR A 109 15.67 -7.58 -25.78
CA THR A 109 14.79 -7.39 -24.63
C THR A 109 15.59 -7.13 -23.34
N CYS A 110 16.65 -7.89 -23.09
CA CYS A 110 17.51 -7.67 -21.92
C CYS A 110 18.17 -6.30 -21.90
N LYS A 111 18.59 -5.78 -23.07
CA LYS A 111 19.10 -4.40 -23.18
C LYS A 111 18.04 -3.37 -22.76
N GLU A 112 16.82 -3.55 -23.26
CA GLU A 112 15.70 -2.67 -22.92
C GLU A 112 15.37 -2.73 -21.41
N VAL A 113 15.37 -3.93 -20.80
CA VAL A 113 15.18 -4.09 -19.36
C VAL A 113 16.28 -3.38 -18.56
N VAL A 114 17.55 -3.56 -18.96
CA VAL A 114 18.68 -2.89 -18.29
C VAL A 114 18.55 -1.37 -18.44
N GLN A 115 18.20 -0.87 -19.62
CA GLN A 115 17.96 0.55 -19.87
C GLN A 115 16.80 1.09 -19.01
N PHE A 116 15.69 0.34 -18.90
CA PHE A 116 14.57 0.69 -18.04
C PHE A 116 15.01 0.80 -16.58
N VAL A 117 15.79 -0.14 -16.08
CA VAL A 117 16.31 -0.10 -14.70
C VAL A 117 17.17 1.13 -14.47
N GLN A 118 17.99 1.53 -15.45
CA GLN A 118 18.83 2.72 -15.35
C GLN A 118 18.01 4.02 -15.37
N ASP A 119 17.04 4.13 -16.27
CA ASP A 119 16.39 5.40 -16.57
C ASP A 119 15.03 5.58 -15.90
N GLN A 120 14.29 4.50 -15.63
CA GLN A 120 12.88 4.55 -15.25
C GLN A 120 12.56 3.90 -13.90
N MET A 121 13.54 3.24 -13.28
CA MET A 121 13.32 2.54 -12.00
C MET A 121 12.85 3.47 -10.88
N GLY A 122 13.29 4.74 -10.90
CA GLY A 122 12.80 5.76 -9.97
C GLY A 122 11.29 5.97 -10.10
N ASN A 123 10.83 6.21 -11.33
CA ASN A 123 9.40 6.39 -11.63
C ASN A 123 8.57 5.15 -11.28
N TYR A 124 9.09 3.96 -11.57
CA TYR A 124 8.44 2.70 -11.24
C TYR A 124 8.26 2.54 -9.72
N LYS A 125 9.32 2.78 -8.94
CA LYS A 125 9.26 2.74 -7.47
C LYS A 125 8.32 3.79 -6.89
N ASP A 126 8.24 4.97 -7.49
CA ASP A 126 7.33 6.03 -7.05
C ASP A 126 5.86 5.65 -7.27
N VAL A 127 5.55 4.99 -8.41
CA VAL A 127 4.19 4.47 -8.63
C VAL A 127 3.86 3.36 -7.64
N LEU A 128 4.77 2.41 -7.39
CA LEU A 128 4.58 1.35 -6.38
C LEU A 128 4.35 1.92 -4.99
N ARG A 129 5.14 2.92 -4.61
CA ARG A 129 4.98 3.61 -3.31
C ARG A 129 3.60 4.26 -3.22
N PHE A 130 3.19 4.98 -4.27
CA PHE A 130 1.87 5.61 -4.30
C PHE A 130 0.74 4.59 -4.17
N VAL A 131 0.81 3.44 -4.86
CA VAL A 131 -0.16 2.35 -4.72
C VAL A 131 -0.25 1.86 -3.28
N ARG A 132 0.89 1.57 -2.67
CA ARG A 132 0.96 1.10 -1.28
C ARG A 132 0.39 2.12 -0.30
N ASP A 133 0.80 3.38 -0.42
CA ASP A 133 0.49 4.43 0.55
C ASP A 133 -0.97 4.93 0.42
N ASN A 134 -1.64 4.64 -0.71
CA ASN A 134 -3.02 5.06 -0.97
C ASN A 134 -4.00 3.90 -1.14
N ARG A 135 -3.62 2.67 -0.81
CA ARG A 135 -4.48 1.48 -1.02
C ARG A 135 -5.86 1.65 -0.37
N ASP A 136 -5.91 2.17 0.85
CA ASP A 136 -7.15 2.41 1.60
C ASP A 136 -7.97 3.59 1.05
N ASN A 137 -7.33 4.52 0.33
CA ASN A 137 -7.99 5.69 -0.25
C ASN A 137 -8.68 5.38 -1.59
N PHE A 138 -8.29 4.31 -2.27
CA PHE A 138 -8.81 3.99 -3.62
C PHE A 138 -10.30 3.66 -3.65
N SER A 139 -10.88 3.17 -2.56
CA SER A 139 -12.32 2.93 -2.46
C SER A 139 -13.16 4.21 -2.42
N PHE A 140 -12.54 5.39 -2.23
CA PHE A 140 -13.20 6.67 -2.10
C PHE A 140 -13.03 7.58 -3.33
N VAL A 141 -12.35 7.11 -4.36
CA VAL A 141 -12.29 7.83 -5.63
C VAL A 141 -13.61 7.68 -6.39
N PRO A 142 -13.96 8.63 -7.28
CA PRO A 142 -15.15 8.52 -8.13
C PRO A 142 -15.21 7.20 -8.90
N ILE A 143 -16.42 6.67 -9.10
CA ILE A 143 -16.64 5.35 -9.73
C ILE A 143 -16.03 5.27 -11.14
N GLU A 144 -15.99 6.39 -11.85
CA GLU A 144 -15.39 6.51 -13.19
C GLU A 144 -13.88 6.23 -13.20
N LEU A 145 -13.23 6.30 -12.03
CA LEU A 145 -11.80 6.04 -11.87
C LEU A 145 -11.48 4.65 -11.31
N HIS A 146 -12.46 3.81 -11.02
CA HIS A 146 -12.23 2.46 -10.47
C HIS A 146 -11.46 1.57 -11.44
N GLU A 147 -11.68 1.71 -12.75
CA GLU A 147 -10.86 1.01 -13.75
C GLU A 147 -9.41 1.49 -13.72
N ALA A 148 -9.17 2.79 -13.58
CA ALA A 148 -7.84 3.36 -13.44
C ALA A 148 -7.13 2.86 -12.18
N VAL A 149 -7.84 2.67 -11.07
CA VAL A 149 -7.31 2.03 -9.84
C VAL A 149 -6.88 0.60 -10.13
N THR A 150 -7.73 -0.20 -10.77
CA THR A 150 -7.43 -1.60 -11.10
C THR A 150 -6.20 -1.70 -11.99
N GLN A 151 -6.13 -0.86 -13.04
CA GLN A 151 -4.97 -0.80 -13.93
C GLN A 151 -3.70 -0.37 -13.19
N LEU A 152 -3.79 0.64 -12.31
CA LEU A 152 -2.62 1.12 -11.57
C LEU A 152 -2.06 0.06 -10.61
N ILE A 153 -2.92 -0.64 -9.88
CA ILE A 153 -2.52 -1.74 -8.98
C ILE A 153 -1.83 -2.87 -9.77
N GLY A 154 -2.23 -3.08 -11.01
CA GLY A 154 -1.62 -4.05 -11.91
C GLY A 154 -0.10 -3.89 -12.09
N ILE A 155 0.48 -2.71 -11.79
CA ILE A 155 1.93 -2.49 -11.85
C ILE A 155 2.72 -3.43 -10.92
N GLU A 156 2.13 -3.87 -9.80
CA GLU A 156 2.78 -4.75 -8.83
C GLU A 156 3.23 -6.08 -9.46
N ASN A 157 2.49 -6.54 -10.49
CA ASN A 157 2.75 -7.79 -11.19
C ASN A 157 2.97 -7.60 -12.70
N ALA A 158 3.27 -6.37 -13.12
CA ALA A 158 3.45 -6.08 -14.54
C ALA A 158 4.67 -6.80 -15.10
N ALA A 159 4.44 -7.58 -16.17
CA ALA A 159 5.51 -8.21 -16.93
C ALA A 159 6.13 -7.22 -17.92
N TRP A 160 7.30 -7.57 -18.48
CA TRP A 160 7.91 -6.79 -19.54
C TRP A 160 7.10 -6.92 -20.85
N PRO A 161 6.94 -5.82 -21.64
CA PRO A 161 7.41 -4.46 -21.39
C PRO A 161 6.48 -3.66 -20.45
N ILE A 162 7.10 -2.81 -19.60
CA ILE A 162 6.36 -1.94 -18.68
C ILE A 162 6.05 -0.60 -19.33
N GLY A 163 4.78 -0.32 -19.54
CA GLY A 163 4.30 0.97 -20.03
C GLY A 163 4.32 2.06 -18.95
N ILE A 164 5.49 2.37 -18.37
CA ILE A 164 5.62 3.25 -17.18
C ILE A 164 4.94 4.62 -17.37
N ARG A 165 4.93 5.18 -18.56
CA ARG A 165 4.26 6.47 -18.84
C ARG A 165 2.75 6.40 -18.60
N THR A 166 2.13 5.26 -18.90
CA THR A 166 0.70 5.03 -18.63
C THR A 166 0.44 4.97 -17.13
N TYR A 167 1.25 4.22 -16.40
CA TYR A 167 1.14 4.13 -14.93
C TYR A 167 1.36 5.48 -14.24
N MET A 168 2.29 6.30 -14.71
CA MET A 168 2.49 7.65 -14.18
C MET A 168 1.29 8.56 -14.45
N LYS A 169 0.65 8.47 -15.61
CA LYS A 169 -0.59 9.22 -15.90
C LYS A 169 -1.71 8.78 -14.97
N LEU A 170 -1.95 7.47 -14.82
CA LEU A 170 -2.95 6.93 -13.91
C LEU A 170 -2.70 7.39 -12.46
N ARG A 171 -1.47 7.28 -12.00
CA ARG A 171 -1.06 7.76 -10.67
C ARG A 171 -1.40 9.22 -10.46
N ASN A 172 -1.08 10.10 -11.42
CA ASN A 172 -1.35 11.54 -11.31
C ASN A 172 -2.86 11.84 -11.30
N THR A 173 -3.63 11.16 -12.13
CA THR A 173 -5.10 11.29 -12.15
C THR A 173 -5.70 10.87 -10.81
N LEU A 174 -5.29 9.73 -10.27
CA LEU A 174 -5.80 9.23 -8.99
C LEU A 174 -5.33 10.08 -7.80
N ALA A 175 -4.10 10.57 -7.83
CA ALA A 175 -3.60 11.51 -6.81
C ALA A 175 -4.46 12.77 -6.76
N GLY A 176 -4.79 13.35 -7.90
CA GLY A 176 -5.68 14.52 -7.97
C GLY A 176 -7.07 14.24 -7.40
N ALA A 177 -7.68 13.09 -7.72
CA ALA A 177 -8.99 12.71 -7.19
C ALA A 177 -8.97 12.49 -5.66
N ILE A 178 -7.92 11.83 -5.15
CA ILE A 178 -7.72 11.63 -3.70
C ILE A 178 -7.54 12.97 -2.99
N ASP A 179 -6.75 13.90 -3.55
CA ASP A 179 -6.50 15.21 -2.94
C ASP A 179 -7.75 16.09 -2.92
N VAL A 180 -8.58 16.03 -3.96
CA VAL A 180 -9.90 16.69 -3.97
C VAL A 180 -10.76 16.16 -2.82
N LYS A 181 -10.84 14.83 -2.66
CA LYS A 181 -11.65 14.22 -1.59
C LYS A 181 -11.12 14.53 -0.20
N ARG A 182 -9.82 14.53 -0.01
CA ARG A 182 -9.16 14.94 1.25
C ARG A 182 -9.49 16.38 1.60
N THR A 183 -9.40 17.28 0.62
CA THR A 183 -9.68 18.72 0.79
C THR A 183 -11.13 18.95 1.19
N GLU A 184 -12.07 18.26 0.53
CA GLU A 184 -13.49 18.30 0.86
C GLU A 184 -13.74 17.85 2.32
N LEU A 185 -13.21 16.70 2.71
CA LEU A 185 -13.38 16.15 4.06
C LEU A 185 -12.74 17.06 5.12
N ARG A 186 -11.56 17.60 4.88
CA ARG A 186 -10.91 18.57 5.80
C ARG A 186 -11.77 19.80 6.02
N LYS A 187 -12.39 20.32 4.97
CA LYS A 187 -13.34 21.44 5.06
C LYS A 187 -14.57 21.05 5.89
N GLN A 188 -15.18 19.90 5.61
CA GLN A 188 -16.33 19.39 6.36
C GLN A 188 -16.00 19.18 7.85
N ILE A 189 -14.83 18.61 8.18
CA ILE A 189 -14.36 18.46 9.56
C ILE A 189 -14.27 19.82 10.25
N ALA A 190 -13.66 20.81 9.62
CA ALA A 190 -13.54 22.15 10.20
C ALA A 190 -14.92 22.78 10.47
N GLU A 191 -15.88 22.61 9.55
CA GLU A 191 -17.24 23.10 9.68
C GLU A 191 -17.99 22.38 10.82
N GLU A 192 -17.89 21.06 10.94
CA GLU A 192 -18.55 20.28 12.00
C GLU A 192 -17.96 20.61 13.37
N TYR A 193 -16.64 20.75 13.50
CA TYR A 193 -16.01 21.17 14.75
C TYR A 193 -16.41 22.63 15.11
N ALA A 194 -16.52 23.55 14.15
CA ALA A 194 -17.00 24.90 14.42
C ALA A 194 -18.42 24.92 14.99
N LYS A 195 -19.33 24.12 14.42
CA LYS A 195 -20.70 23.94 14.96
C LYS A 195 -20.69 23.36 16.36
N THR A 196 -19.86 22.34 16.58
CA THR A 196 -19.71 21.69 17.89
C THR A 196 -19.19 22.66 18.95
N TYR A 197 -18.19 23.48 18.62
CA TYR A 197 -17.68 24.50 19.53
C TYR A 197 -18.71 25.59 19.85
N ALA A 198 -19.51 26.03 18.87
CA ALA A 198 -20.60 26.97 19.14
C ALA A 198 -21.63 26.42 20.14
N GLN A 199 -21.95 25.13 20.05
CA GLN A 199 -22.82 24.47 21.03
C GLN A 199 -22.18 24.37 22.43
N LEU A 200 -20.88 24.05 22.50
CA LEU A 200 -20.13 23.98 23.75
C LEU A 200 -20.00 25.35 24.43
N GLU A 201 -19.73 26.40 23.66
CA GLU A 201 -19.72 27.78 24.17
C GLU A 201 -21.08 28.22 24.72
N GLN A 202 -22.16 27.82 24.05
CA GLN A 202 -23.52 28.05 24.59
C GLN A 202 -23.71 27.27 25.89
N GLY A 203 -23.27 26.00 25.96
CA GLY A 203 -23.28 25.21 27.17
C GLY A 203 -22.45 25.83 28.31
N CYS A 204 -21.31 26.45 28.04
CA CYS A 204 -20.53 27.20 29.01
C CYS A 204 -21.33 28.38 29.58
N LYS A 205 -22.00 29.19 28.72
CA LYS A 205 -22.83 30.32 29.14
C LYS A 205 -23.98 29.87 30.03
N GLU A 206 -24.69 28.81 29.65
CA GLU A 206 -25.83 28.27 30.40
C GLU A 206 -25.43 27.71 31.77
N ASN A 207 -24.20 27.26 31.94
CA ASN A 207 -23.67 26.73 33.19
C ASN A 207 -22.79 27.73 33.97
N GLU A 208 -22.68 28.98 33.50
CA GLU A 208 -21.86 30.04 34.09
C GLU A 208 -20.37 29.66 34.22
N VAL A 209 -19.86 28.89 33.23
CA VAL A 209 -18.48 28.42 33.19
C VAL A 209 -17.71 29.18 32.11
N SER A 210 -16.44 29.50 32.37
CA SER A 210 -15.55 30.11 31.37
C SER A 210 -15.29 29.15 30.22
N THR A 211 -15.24 29.68 28.98
CA THR A 211 -14.85 28.92 27.79
C THR A 211 -13.41 28.39 27.84
N SER A 212 -12.58 28.93 28.74
CA SER A 212 -11.20 28.44 28.97
C SER A 212 -11.08 26.99 29.44
N VAL A 213 -12.17 26.35 29.83
CA VAL A 213 -12.22 24.92 30.17
C VAL A 213 -12.26 24.02 28.93
N LEU A 214 -12.65 24.59 27.80
CA LEU A 214 -12.68 23.88 26.52
C LEU A 214 -11.25 23.68 25.98
N SER A 215 -11.06 22.60 25.27
CA SER A 215 -9.84 22.40 24.48
C SER A 215 -9.72 23.47 23.38
N ASP A 216 -8.49 23.84 23.01
CA ASP A 216 -8.28 24.84 21.95
C ASP A 216 -8.82 24.33 20.60
N GLN A 217 -9.72 25.12 19.98
CA GLN A 217 -10.40 24.75 18.74
C GLN A 217 -9.43 24.60 17.58
N GLU A 218 -8.47 25.52 17.42
CA GLU A 218 -7.54 25.51 16.30
C GLU A 218 -6.63 24.27 16.37
N VAL A 219 -6.16 23.96 17.58
CA VAL A 219 -5.33 22.76 17.83
C VAL A 219 -6.08 21.49 17.48
N ILE A 220 -7.34 21.37 17.93
CA ILE A 220 -8.16 20.19 17.69
C ILE A 220 -8.49 20.04 16.20
N VAL A 221 -8.94 21.10 15.54
CA VAL A 221 -9.23 21.07 14.09
C VAL A 221 -7.98 20.71 13.31
N LYS A 222 -6.83 21.30 13.62
CA LYS A 222 -5.55 20.95 12.98
C LYS A 222 -5.23 19.46 13.15
N LEU A 223 -5.35 18.92 14.37
CA LEU A 223 -5.09 17.50 14.65
C LEU A 223 -6.03 16.58 13.84
N LYS A 224 -7.31 16.93 13.75
CA LYS A 224 -8.33 16.14 13.08
C LYS A 224 -8.28 16.22 11.56
N THR A 225 -7.75 17.30 11.01
CA THR A 225 -7.58 17.51 9.57
C THR A 225 -6.19 17.09 9.05
N GLN A 226 -5.22 16.80 9.93
CA GLN A 226 -3.86 16.41 9.55
C GLN A 226 -3.74 15.08 8.79
N PRO A 227 -4.52 14.02 9.09
CA PRO A 227 -4.36 12.72 8.44
C PRO A 227 -4.51 12.77 6.92
N ASP A 228 -3.75 11.91 6.22
CA ASP A 228 -3.84 11.70 4.76
C ASP A 228 -4.72 10.50 4.38
N SER A 229 -5.15 9.70 5.34
CA SER A 229 -6.07 8.59 5.14
C SER A 229 -7.51 9.09 5.09
N ILE A 230 -8.19 8.87 3.96
CA ILE A 230 -9.61 9.24 3.78
C ILE A 230 -10.51 8.53 4.81
N PRO A 231 -10.35 7.22 5.08
CA PRO A 231 -11.10 6.56 6.17
C PRO A 231 -10.97 7.26 7.52
N VAL A 232 -9.75 7.69 7.87
CA VAL A 232 -9.51 8.41 9.14
C VAL A 232 -10.18 9.78 9.13
N LEU A 233 -10.08 10.52 8.02
CA LEU A 233 -10.78 11.81 7.88
C LEU A 233 -12.29 11.64 7.99
N GLN A 234 -12.88 10.59 7.40
CA GLN A 234 -14.31 10.30 7.55
C GLN A 234 -14.71 10.01 9.01
N THR A 235 -13.90 9.24 9.71
CA THR A 235 -14.13 9.00 11.15
C THR A 235 -14.06 10.29 11.96
N ASN A 236 -13.19 11.22 11.59
CA ASN A 236 -13.04 12.50 12.27
C ASN A 236 -14.21 13.48 12.03
N LEU A 237 -15.14 13.19 11.12
CA LEU A 237 -16.40 13.94 10.99
C LEU A 237 -17.35 13.73 12.17
N ASP A 238 -17.23 12.60 12.86
CA ASP A 238 -18.02 12.34 14.07
C ASP A 238 -17.43 13.09 15.27
N THR A 239 -18.14 14.15 15.68
CA THR A 239 -17.74 14.98 16.83
C THR A 239 -18.40 14.57 18.14
N ASN A 240 -19.23 13.52 18.19
CA ASN A 240 -20.02 13.15 19.37
C ASN A 240 -19.16 12.83 20.59
N ALA A 241 -18.11 12.03 20.43
CA ALA A 241 -17.22 11.68 21.53
C ALA A 241 -16.49 12.92 22.08
N PHE A 242 -16.05 13.81 21.20
CA PHE A 242 -15.43 15.08 21.57
C PHE A 242 -16.42 15.98 22.31
N PHE A 243 -17.65 16.14 21.78
CA PHE A 243 -18.71 16.91 22.42
C PHE A 243 -19.01 16.41 23.82
N ALA A 244 -19.15 15.09 24.00
CA ALA A 244 -19.40 14.48 25.30
C ALA A 244 -18.26 14.74 26.30
N GLU A 245 -17.00 14.62 25.87
CA GLU A 245 -15.83 14.91 26.68
C GLU A 245 -15.80 16.36 27.15
N GLN A 246 -16.01 17.30 26.24
CA GLN A 246 -16.00 18.74 26.57
C GLN A 246 -17.18 19.13 27.46
N THR A 247 -18.37 18.54 27.24
CA THR A 247 -19.55 18.74 28.07
C THR A 247 -19.29 18.25 29.52
N ALA A 248 -18.60 17.12 29.68
CA ALA A 248 -18.21 16.64 31.01
C ALA A 248 -17.27 17.65 31.74
N LYS A 249 -16.35 18.29 31.00
CA LYS A 249 -15.46 19.34 31.58
C LYS A 249 -16.27 20.56 32.04
N ILE A 250 -17.25 21.00 31.23
CA ILE A 250 -18.15 22.10 31.60
C ILE A 250 -18.89 21.78 32.88
N LEU A 251 -19.50 20.59 32.99
CA LEU A 251 -20.26 20.18 34.14
C LEU A 251 -19.38 20.05 35.40
N ALA A 252 -18.15 19.58 35.27
CA ALA A 252 -17.19 19.47 36.37
C ALA A 252 -16.72 20.85 36.87
N ALA A 253 -16.67 21.86 36.00
CA ALA A 253 -16.26 23.22 36.33
C ALA A 253 -17.43 24.10 36.86
N LYS A 254 -18.66 23.59 36.87
CA LYS A 254 -19.84 24.35 37.33
C LYS A 254 -19.65 24.82 38.76
N PRO A 255 -19.90 26.12 39.06
CA PRO A 255 -19.82 26.67 40.41
C PRO A 255 -20.74 25.88 41.38
N LYS A 256 -20.17 25.38 42.48
CA LYS A 256 -21.00 24.80 43.52
C LYS A 256 -21.84 25.90 44.12
N PRO A 257 -23.17 25.69 44.33
CA PRO A 257 -23.99 26.70 45.00
C PRO A 257 -23.37 27.07 46.35
N LYS A 258 -23.13 28.36 46.60
CA LYS A 258 -22.63 28.83 47.88
C LYS A 258 -23.64 28.39 48.95
N PRO A 259 -23.22 27.79 50.06
CA PRO A 259 -24.14 27.55 51.18
C PRO A 259 -24.68 28.92 51.63
N THR A 260 -25.97 29.12 51.49
CA THR A 260 -26.68 30.25 52.09
C THR A 260 -26.58 30.08 53.59
N VAL A 261 -25.76 30.94 54.23
CA VAL A 261 -25.79 31.10 55.67
C VAL A 261 -27.09 31.83 55.99
N GLY A 262 -28.08 31.07 56.39
CA GLY A 262 -29.35 31.53 56.87
C GLY A 262 -29.61 30.84 58.24
N ASP A 263 -29.57 31.66 59.26
CA ASP A 263 -29.95 31.26 60.62
C ASP A 263 -31.33 30.61 60.69
N ASP A 264 -31.42 29.62 61.48
CA ASP A 264 -32.40 29.26 62.48
C ASP A 264 -33.16 27.93 62.31
N LYS A 265 -32.92 27.14 63.42
CA LYS A 265 -33.81 26.26 64.17
C LYS A 265 -34.69 25.22 63.45
N ASN A 266 -34.32 23.96 63.70
CA ASN A 266 -35.22 22.82 64.00
C ASN A 266 -36.36 22.54 63.05
N LYS A 267 -36.05 21.64 62.04
CA LYS A 267 -36.92 20.50 61.75
C LYS A 267 -36.10 19.48 60.93
N LYS A 268 -35.95 18.28 61.50
CA LYS A 268 -35.57 17.10 60.74
C LYS A 268 -36.69 16.81 59.74
N GLU A 269 -36.52 17.23 58.50
CA GLU A 269 -37.19 16.63 57.36
C GLU A 269 -36.10 15.87 56.62
N GLU A 270 -36.25 14.55 56.56
CA GLU A 270 -35.45 13.69 55.66
C GLU A 270 -35.71 14.11 54.21
N ILE A 271 -34.75 14.80 53.61
CA ILE A 271 -34.76 15.07 52.17
C ILE A 271 -34.46 13.73 51.50
N PRO A 272 -35.34 13.21 50.61
CA PRO A 272 -35.07 11.99 49.88
C PRO A 272 -33.82 12.23 49.02
N ALA A 273 -32.79 11.42 49.25
CA ALA A 273 -31.57 11.44 48.47
C ALA A 273 -31.94 11.32 46.97
N LYS A 274 -31.68 12.37 46.17
CA LYS A 274 -31.74 12.28 44.72
C LYS A 274 -30.75 11.20 44.28
N LYS A 275 -31.29 10.03 43.94
CA LYS A 275 -30.50 8.98 43.29
C LYS A 275 -30.00 9.52 41.96
N TYR A 276 -28.71 9.80 41.89
CA TYR A 276 -28.06 10.04 40.60
C TYR A 276 -28.16 8.76 39.77
N PRO A 277 -28.39 8.86 38.43
CA PRO A 277 -28.42 7.67 37.63
C PRO A 277 -27.06 6.97 37.70
N THR A 278 -27.08 5.71 38.13
CA THR A 278 -25.88 4.88 38.15
C THR A 278 -25.49 4.61 36.72
N GLN A 279 -24.32 5.07 36.31
CA GLN A 279 -23.79 4.74 34.97
C GLN A 279 -23.37 3.27 34.98
N VAL A 280 -24.11 2.44 34.28
CA VAL A 280 -23.77 1.02 34.10
C VAL A 280 -23.17 0.86 32.73
N ALA A 281 -21.89 0.53 32.67
CA ALA A 281 -21.22 0.15 31.41
C ALA A 281 -21.70 -1.25 31.05
N LEU A 282 -22.60 -1.34 30.06
CA LEU A 282 -22.99 -2.62 29.49
C LEU A 282 -21.94 -3.04 28.44
N SER A 283 -21.39 -4.24 28.62
CA SER A 283 -20.53 -4.83 27.58
C SER A 283 -21.40 -5.23 26.39
N THR A 284 -21.25 -4.52 25.28
CA THR A 284 -21.86 -4.90 23.99
C THR A 284 -21.05 -5.98 23.25
N ARG A 285 -19.94 -6.47 23.84
CA ARG A 285 -19.14 -7.54 23.25
C ARG A 285 -19.83 -8.88 23.49
N THR A 286 -20.22 -9.55 22.42
CA THR A 286 -20.63 -10.95 22.47
C THR A 286 -19.42 -11.86 22.27
N THR A 287 -19.34 -12.93 23.07
CA THR A 287 -18.38 -14.03 22.87
C THR A 287 -18.93 -15.11 21.93
N LEU A 288 -20.19 -14.97 21.50
CA LEU A 288 -20.84 -15.90 20.59
C LEU A 288 -20.63 -15.45 19.14
N PRO A 289 -20.23 -16.35 18.23
CA PRO A 289 -20.18 -16.03 16.83
C PRO A 289 -21.59 -15.75 16.30
N ILE A 290 -21.80 -14.60 15.68
CA ILE A 290 -23.06 -14.22 15.03
C ILE A 290 -22.93 -14.60 13.56
N GLY A 291 -23.57 -15.69 13.16
CA GLY A 291 -23.54 -16.21 11.79
C GLY A 291 -24.93 -16.35 11.14
N SER A 292 -26.01 -16.10 11.92
CA SER A 292 -27.39 -16.24 11.44
C SER A 292 -28.32 -15.20 12.10
N GLU A 293 -29.48 -14.96 11.49
CA GLU A 293 -30.54 -14.12 12.03
C GLU A 293 -31.00 -14.60 13.44
N ALA A 294 -31.06 -15.90 13.63
CA ALA A 294 -31.38 -16.50 14.94
C ALA A 294 -30.33 -16.19 16.02
N ASP A 295 -29.07 -15.99 15.67
CA ASP A 295 -28.02 -15.60 16.61
C ASP A 295 -28.14 -14.11 16.99
N VAL A 296 -28.54 -13.27 16.03
CA VAL A 296 -28.86 -11.85 16.29
C VAL A 296 -30.03 -11.75 17.26
N ASP A 297 -31.11 -12.51 17.07
CA ASP A 297 -32.28 -12.51 17.95
C ASP A 297 -31.94 -12.94 19.38
N LYS A 298 -31.12 -13.98 19.55
CA LYS A 298 -30.62 -14.42 20.84
C LYS A 298 -29.80 -13.33 21.54
N TYR A 299 -28.93 -12.68 20.80
CA TYR A 299 -28.11 -11.59 21.31
C TYR A 299 -28.96 -10.41 21.77
N LEU A 300 -29.94 -10.00 20.96
CA LEU A 300 -30.86 -8.90 21.31
C LEU A 300 -31.74 -9.25 22.50
N ALA A 301 -32.20 -10.49 22.62
CA ALA A 301 -32.95 -10.96 23.77
C ALA A 301 -32.12 -10.92 25.08
N GLN A 302 -30.84 -11.30 24.99
CA GLN A 302 -29.92 -11.23 26.14
C GLN A 302 -29.64 -9.78 26.56
N LEU A 303 -29.39 -8.89 25.60
CA LEU A 303 -29.18 -7.46 25.82
C LEU A 303 -30.41 -6.81 26.47
N LYS A 304 -31.62 -7.12 25.94
CA LYS A 304 -32.89 -6.66 26.49
C LYS A 304 -33.07 -7.11 27.94
N LYS A 305 -32.75 -8.36 28.27
CA LYS A 305 -32.84 -8.89 29.63
C LYS A 305 -31.91 -8.15 30.58
N GLN A 306 -30.69 -7.83 30.17
CA GLN A 306 -29.75 -7.06 30.97
C GLN A 306 -30.25 -5.62 31.22
N LEU A 307 -30.75 -4.95 30.17
CA LEU A 307 -31.34 -3.61 30.30
C LEU A 307 -32.52 -3.56 31.25
N MET A 308 -33.47 -4.51 31.12
CA MET A 308 -34.65 -4.56 31.99
C MET A 308 -34.28 -4.81 33.41
N ALA A 309 -33.26 -5.64 33.71
CA ALA A 309 -32.81 -5.90 35.07
C ALA A 309 -32.30 -4.64 35.83
N HIS A 310 -31.78 -3.65 35.06
CA HIS A 310 -31.37 -2.35 35.61
C HIS A 310 -32.53 -1.37 35.72
N ILE A 311 -33.44 -1.35 34.74
CA ILE A 311 -34.65 -0.52 34.74
C ILE A 311 -35.56 -0.91 35.91
N ASP A 312 -35.74 -2.22 36.15
CA ASP A 312 -36.57 -2.74 37.27
C ASP A 312 -36.03 -2.37 38.64
N LYS A 313 -34.72 -2.04 38.74
CA LYS A 313 -34.09 -1.50 39.97
C LYS A 313 -34.22 0.03 40.09
N GLY A 314 -34.89 0.69 39.14
CA GLY A 314 -35.04 2.14 39.06
C GLY A 314 -33.76 2.86 38.65
N GLU A 315 -32.85 2.16 37.98
CA GLU A 315 -31.58 2.72 37.43
C GLU A 315 -31.81 3.25 36.02
N THR A 316 -31.20 4.39 35.68
CA THR A 316 -31.18 4.89 34.32
C THR A 316 -29.96 4.32 33.61
N VAL A 317 -30.18 3.60 32.52
CA VAL A 317 -29.09 2.95 31.78
C VAL A 317 -28.70 3.81 30.58
N MET A 318 -27.42 4.13 30.47
CA MET A 318 -26.84 4.79 29.32
C MET A 318 -25.99 3.78 28.52
N ILE A 319 -26.33 3.56 27.24
CA ILE A 319 -25.56 2.69 26.37
C ILE A 319 -24.40 3.53 25.80
N ILE A 320 -23.18 3.16 26.18
CA ILE A 320 -21.96 3.79 25.63
C ILE A 320 -21.41 2.84 24.57
N LYS A 321 -21.16 3.35 23.37
CA LYS A 321 -20.52 2.60 22.28
C LYS A 321 -19.03 2.43 22.51
#